data_f6860dfb9cb302b3ee03bf3f00402951
#
_entry.id   f6860dfb9cb302b3ee03bf3f00402951
#
_cell.length_a   1.000
_cell.length_b   1.000
_cell.length_c   1.000
_cell.angle_alpha   90.00
_cell.angle_beta   90.00
_cell.angle_gamma   90.00
#
_symmetry.space_group_name_H-M   'P 1'
#
loop_
_entity.id
_entity.type
_entity.pdbx_description
1 polymer ?
#
loop_
_entity_poly.entity_id
_entity_poly.type
_entity_poly.pdbx_seq_one_letter_code
_entity_poly.pdbx_strand_id
1 'polypeptide(L)'
;RNANCAWHLASLSRDEDYKDYVVNFDHKVGETKARMDNYGVCKDKATLNFLGDAVIQKGAKKSSTGQNAKIMVFDPTCHAKASPILCIYENDVEAFHGASEGQINQEHVFYLTSRGLSEDDAKRLITFGYLYPIMMYFNDEKIKNEIEDCIVKRV
;
A
#
# COMPACT_ATOMS: atom_id res chain seq x y z
N ARG A 1 3.37 26.87 -2.32
CA ARG A 1 3.38 26.85 -0.85
C ARG A 1 2.06 26.33 -0.31
N ASN A 2 2.06 25.73 0.87
CA ASN A 2 0.89 25.17 1.57
C ASN A 2 0.10 24.11 0.78
N ALA A 3 0.68 23.52 -0.27
CA ALA A 3 0.06 22.39 -0.95
C ALA A 3 0.13 21.16 -0.06
N ASN A 4 -0.97 20.41 -0.01
CA ASN A 4 -1.06 19.13 0.65
C ASN A 4 -1.57 18.10 -0.36
N CYS A 5 -0.83 17.02 -0.54
CA CYS A 5 -1.16 15.95 -1.47
C CYS A 5 -1.10 14.61 -0.74
N ALA A 6 -2.11 13.77 -0.95
CA ALA A 6 -2.11 12.40 -0.48
C ALA A 6 -2.41 11.45 -1.64
N TRP A 7 -1.65 10.37 -1.70
CA TRP A 7 -1.85 9.26 -2.59
C TRP A 7 -2.11 8.01 -1.76
N HIS A 8 -3.21 7.34 -2.02
CA HIS A 8 -3.59 6.10 -1.37
C HIS A 8 -3.92 5.05 -2.42
N LEU A 9 -3.26 3.91 -2.35
CA LEU A 9 -3.41 2.80 -3.29
C LEU A 9 -3.69 1.50 -2.54
N ALA A 10 -4.73 0.78 -2.95
CA ALA A 10 -4.94 -0.62 -2.66
C ALA A 10 -4.87 -1.43 -3.96
N SER A 11 -4.05 -2.45 -4.01
CA SER A 11 -3.89 -3.31 -5.19
C SER A 11 -3.95 -4.79 -4.80
N LEU A 12 -4.76 -5.56 -5.52
CA LEU A 12 -4.78 -7.01 -5.45
C LEU A 12 -4.38 -7.58 -6.81
N SER A 13 -3.28 -8.33 -6.84
CA SER A 13 -2.74 -9.00 -8.03
C SER A 13 -2.86 -10.51 -7.86
N ARG A 14 -3.31 -11.20 -8.89
CA ARG A 14 -3.50 -12.67 -8.89
C ARG A 14 -3.22 -13.26 -10.27
N ASP A 15 -3.25 -14.57 -10.34
CA ASP A 15 -2.99 -15.33 -11.56
C ASP A 15 -1.59 -14.99 -12.13
N GLU A 16 -1.50 -14.42 -13.29
CA GLU A 16 -0.26 -13.92 -13.93
C GLU A 16 -0.29 -12.39 -14.10
N ASP A 17 -1.06 -11.67 -13.28
CA ASP A 17 -1.09 -10.20 -13.28
C ASP A 17 0.33 -9.63 -13.12
N TYR A 18 0.67 -8.63 -13.94
CA TYR A 18 1.87 -7.82 -13.77
C TYR A 18 1.47 -6.36 -13.54
N LYS A 19 1.79 -5.82 -12.36
CA LYS A 19 1.43 -4.46 -11.99
C LYS A 19 2.63 -3.72 -11.44
N ASP A 20 2.97 -2.62 -12.10
CA ASP A 20 3.95 -1.64 -11.66
C ASP A 20 3.26 -0.31 -11.36
N TYR A 21 3.46 0.18 -10.14
CA TYR A 21 3.02 1.51 -9.74
C TYR A 21 4.23 2.38 -9.42
N VAL A 22 4.36 3.48 -10.16
CA VAL A 22 5.41 4.47 -9.95
C VAL A 22 4.76 5.78 -9.55
N VAL A 23 5.06 6.26 -8.35
CA VAL A 23 4.50 7.50 -7.81
C VAL A 23 5.63 8.41 -7.35
N ASN A 24 5.66 9.62 -7.90
CA ASN A 24 6.70 10.60 -7.61
C ASN A 24 6.11 11.85 -6.98
N PHE A 25 6.69 12.29 -5.85
CA PHE A 25 6.44 13.58 -5.24
C PHE A 25 7.69 14.45 -5.34
N ASP A 26 7.54 15.68 -5.86
CA ASP A 26 8.63 16.65 -5.94
C ASP A 26 8.22 17.96 -5.22
N HIS A 27 8.82 18.17 -4.05
CA HIS A 27 8.64 19.35 -3.23
C HIS A 27 9.58 20.47 -3.72
N LYS A 28 9.11 21.32 -4.62
CA LYS A 28 9.90 22.41 -5.25
C LYS A 28 9.93 23.69 -4.41
N VAL A 29 8.98 23.86 -3.49
CA VAL A 29 8.86 25.04 -2.62
C VAL A 29 8.54 24.61 -1.19
N GLY A 30 8.86 25.46 -0.23
CA GLY A 30 8.63 25.19 1.18
C GLY A 30 7.16 25.10 1.60
N GLU A 31 6.94 24.60 2.81
CA GLU A 31 5.63 24.47 3.45
C GLU A 31 4.66 23.56 2.69
N THR A 32 5.18 22.48 2.09
CA THR A 32 4.36 21.51 1.35
C THR A 32 4.33 20.17 2.08
N LYS A 33 3.22 19.45 1.97
CA LYS A 33 3.04 18.14 2.59
C LYS A 33 2.66 17.09 1.55
N ALA A 34 3.27 15.91 1.65
CA ALA A 34 2.92 14.77 0.82
C ALA A 34 2.82 13.48 1.64
N ARG A 35 1.84 12.65 1.32
CA ARG A 35 1.67 11.32 1.93
C ARG A 35 1.42 10.29 0.84
N MET A 36 2.13 9.17 0.93
CA MET A 36 1.96 8.02 0.04
C MET A 36 1.74 6.77 0.88
N ASP A 37 0.60 6.11 0.70
CA ASP A 37 0.29 4.84 1.34
C ASP A 37 -0.12 3.82 0.27
N ASN A 38 0.73 2.82 0.04
CA ASN A 38 0.54 1.75 -0.93
C ASN A 38 0.37 0.43 -0.19
N TYR A 39 -0.79 -0.21 -0.35
CA TYR A 39 -1.09 -1.51 0.22
C TYR A 39 -1.38 -2.51 -0.89
N GLY A 40 -0.69 -3.63 -0.89
CA GLY A 40 -0.80 -4.65 -1.91
C GLY A 40 -1.03 -6.05 -1.37
N VAL A 41 -1.72 -6.85 -2.15
CA VAL A 41 -1.84 -8.29 -1.96
C VAL A 41 -1.45 -8.97 -3.26
N CYS A 42 -0.57 -9.95 -3.17
CA CYS A 42 -0.05 -10.71 -4.31
C CYS A 42 -0.31 -12.20 -4.13
N LYS A 43 -0.94 -12.84 -5.13
CA LYS A 43 -1.30 -14.26 -5.12
C LYS A 43 -0.80 -14.96 -6.37
N ASP A 44 -0.80 -16.30 -6.34
CA ASP A 44 -0.50 -17.19 -7.45
C ASP A 44 0.91 -16.96 -8.04
N LYS A 45 1.00 -16.49 -9.28
CA LYS A 45 2.26 -16.15 -9.97
C LYS A 45 2.34 -14.66 -10.32
N ALA A 46 1.52 -13.84 -9.67
CA ALA A 46 1.45 -12.42 -9.99
C ALA A 46 2.73 -11.68 -9.59
N THR A 47 2.95 -10.57 -10.27
CA THR A 47 4.00 -9.59 -9.95
C THR A 47 3.35 -8.28 -9.53
N LEU A 48 3.79 -7.73 -8.39
CA LEU A 48 3.31 -6.45 -7.88
C LEU A 48 4.49 -5.61 -7.38
N ASN A 49 4.73 -4.48 -8.04
CA ASN A 49 5.81 -3.56 -7.69
C ASN A 49 5.25 -2.19 -7.31
N PHE A 50 5.77 -1.66 -6.19
CA PHE A 50 5.55 -0.28 -5.74
C PHE A 50 6.88 0.46 -5.74
N LEU A 51 7.03 1.47 -6.58
CA LEU A 51 8.12 2.42 -6.56
C LEU A 51 7.57 3.78 -6.13
N GLY A 52 7.98 4.25 -4.96
CA GLY A 52 7.67 5.58 -4.46
C GLY A 52 8.93 6.43 -4.43
N ASP A 53 8.95 7.56 -5.12
CA ASP A 53 10.05 8.50 -5.06
C ASP A 53 9.57 9.85 -4.51
N ALA A 54 10.20 10.34 -3.45
CA ALA A 54 9.89 11.63 -2.89
C ALA A 54 11.17 12.49 -2.81
N VAL A 55 11.12 13.60 -3.51
CA VAL A 55 12.24 14.55 -3.60
C VAL A 55 11.86 15.83 -2.86
N ILE A 56 12.71 16.29 -1.92
CA ILE A 56 12.61 17.63 -1.32
C ILE A 56 13.76 18.46 -1.82
N GLN A 57 13.45 19.43 -2.66
CA GLN A 57 14.44 20.31 -3.30
C GLN A 57 15.05 21.30 -2.31
N LYS A 58 16.26 21.78 -2.59
CA LYS A 58 16.90 22.84 -1.82
C LYS A 58 16.01 24.10 -1.82
N GLY A 59 15.78 24.68 -0.65
CA GLY A 59 14.88 25.82 -0.48
C GLY A 59 13.42 25.43 -0.15
N ALA A 60 13.05 24.15 -0.24
CA ALA A 60 11.73 23.66 0.14
C ALA A 60 11.59 23.44 1.66
N LYS A 61 11.97 24.45 2.46
CA LYS A 61 11.95 24.42 3.93
C LYS A 61 10.57 24.14 4.49
N LYS A 62 10.51 23.49 5.66
CA LYS A 62 9.28 23.15 6.40
C LYS A 62 8.33 22.28 5.59
N SER A 63 8.86 21.56 4.59
CA SER A 63 8.11 20.54 3.88
C SER A 63 8.15 19.20 4.64
N SER A 64 7.12 18.40 4.46
CA SER A 64 7.00 17.09 5.09
C SER A 64 6.58 16.05 4.05
N THR A 65 7.26 14.90 4.01
CA THR A 65 6.88 13.78 3.15
C THR A 65 6.92 12.47 3.91
N GLY A 66 5.96 11.60 3.63
CA GLY A 66 5.89 10.27 4.24
C GLY A 66 5.47 9.22 3.22
N GLN A 67 6.13 8.06 3.25
CA GLN A 67 5.81 6.94 2.38
C GLN A 67 5.66 5.66 3.21
N ASN A 68 4.58 4.92 2.98
CA ASN A 68 4.43 3.54 3.41
C ASN A 68 4.12 2.66 2.19
N ALA A 69 4.84 1.55 2.07
CA ALA A 69 4.55 0.54 1.09
C ALA A 69 4.51 -0.84 1.77
N LYS A 70 3.37 -1.52 1.66
CA LYS A 70 3.17 -2.82 2.31
C LYS A 70 2.59 -3.81 1.31
N ILE A 71 3.22 -4.97 1.16
CA ILE A 71 2.72 -6.04 0.30
C ILE A 71 2.61 -7.33 1.11
N MET A 72 1.41 -7.91 1.14
CA MET A 72 1.17 -9.25 1.67
C MET A 72 1.23 -10.26 0.52
N VAL A 73 2.03 -11.29 0.68
CA VAL A 73 2.26 -12.35 -0.30
C VAL A 73 1.58 -13.63 0.16
N PHE A 74 0.76 -14.24 -0.70
CA PHE A 74 0.07 -15.50 -0.40
C PHE A 74 0.89 -16.71 -0.80
N ASP A 75 1.55 -16.63 -1.94
CA ASP A 75 2.20 -17.78 -2.55
C ASP A 75 3.70 -17.52 -2.78
N PRO A 76 4.56 -18.53 -2.61
CA PRO A 76 6.00 -18.38 -2.82
C PRO A 76 6.37 -18.12 -4.30
N THR A 77 5.42 -18.29 -5.21
CA THR A 77 5.57 -18.02 -6.65
C THR A 77 5.28 -16.58 -7.02
N CYS A 78 4.78 -15.77 -6.08
CA CYS A 78 4.58 -14.34 -6.28
C CYS A 78 5.90 -13.58 -6.31
N HIS A 79 5.91 -12.50 -7.09
CA HIS A 79 6.98 -11.53 -7.09
C HIS A 79 6.45 -10.19 -6.58
N ALA A 80 6.88 -9.80 -5.38
CA ALA A 80 6.46 -8.56 -4.75
C ALA A 80 7.69 -7.68 -4.50
N LYS A 81 7.58 -6.38 -4.76
CA LYS A 81 8.65 -5.43 -4.48
C LYS A 81 8.11 -4.08 -4.05
N ALA A 82 8.54 -3.61 -2.89
CA ALA A 82 8.26 -2.26 -2.38
C ALA A 82 9.58 -1.47 -2.28
N SER A 83 9.72 -0.42 -3.05
CA SER A 83 10.95 0.37 -3.16
C SER A 83 10.68 1.86 -2.92
N PRO A 84 10.54 2.30 -1.66
CA PRO A 84 10.46 3.73 -1.37
C PRO A 84 11.84 4.39 -1.45
N ILE A 85 11.92 5.54 -2.11
CA ILE A 85 13.12 6.34 -2.27
C ILE A 85 12.87 7.73 -1.67
N LEU A 86 13.85 8.25 -0.91
CA LEU A 86 13.85 9.61 -0.40
C LEU A 86 15.12 10.34 -0.87
N CYS A 87 14.94 11.44 -1.60
CA CYS A 87 16.00 12.33 -2.05
C CYS A 87 15.83 13.69 -1.37
N ILE A 88 16.56 13.94 -0.28
CA ILE A 88 16.37 15.11 0.57
C ILE A 88 17.54 16.07 0.40
N TYR A 89 17.29 17.26 -0.18
CA TYR A 89 18.29 18.31 -0.42
C TYR A 89 18.11 19.53 0.48
N GLU A 90 17.21 19.46 1.47
CA GLU A 90 16.95 20.52 2.45
C GLU A 90 16.99 19.96 3.88
N ASN A 91 17.51 20.73 4.84
CA ASN A 91 17.71 20.26 6.20
C ASN A 91 16.51 20.52 7.13
N ASP A 92 15.75 21.60 6.89
CA ASP A 92 14.59 22.01 7.69
C ASP A 92 13.31 21.34 7.15
N VAL A 93 13.24 20.00 7.27
CA VAL A 93 12.14 19.18 6.74
C VAL A 93 11.89 17.95 7.60
N GLU A 94 10.74 17.34 7.41
CA GLU A 94 10.38 16.04 7.96
C GLU A 94 10.22 15.03 6.82
N ALA A 95 10.92 13.90 6.90
CA ALA A 95 10.80 12.85 5.90
C ALA A 95 10.93 11.46 6.54
N PHE A 96 10.03 10.56 6.15
CA PHE A 96 10.14 9.16 6.55
C PHE A 96 9.64 8.25 5.43
N HIS A 97 10.16 7.03 5.41
CA HIS A 97 9.60 5.96 4.63
C HIS A 97 9.61 4.63 5.38
N GLY A 98 8.74 3.72 4.99
CA GLY A 98 8.71 2.35 5.47
C GLY A 98 8.24 1.43 4.35
N ALA A 99 8.88 0.26 4.26
CA ALA A 99 8.45 -0.79 3.36
C ALA A 99 8.39 -2.11 4.11
N SER A 100 7.38 -2.92 3.79
CA SER A 100 7.30 -4.29 4.27
C SER A 100 6.72 -5.20 3.20
N GLU A 101 7.38 -6.33 3.02
CA GLU A 101 6.91 -7.44 2.20
C GLU A 101 6.91 -8.67 3.09
N GLY A 102 5.81 -9.37 3.14
CA GLY A 102 5.70 -10.53 4.03
C GLY A 102 4.63 -11.51 3.59
N GLN A 103 4.87 -12.78 3.90
CA GLN A 103 3.86 -13.81 3.68
C GLN A 103 2.68 -13.63 4.62
N ILE A 104 1.51 -14.10 4.16
CA ILE A 104 0.33 -14.19 5.02
C ILE A 104 0.67 -14.98 6.30
N ASN A 105 0.27 -14.46 7.44
CA ASN A 105 0.53 -15.12 8.71
C ASN A 105 -0.34 -16.37 8.85
N GLN A 106 0.31 -17.55 8.82
CA GLN A 106 -0.36 -18.84 8.92
C GLN A 106 -1.01 -19.09 10.30
N GLU A 107 -0.52 -18.47 11.36
CA GLU A 107 -1.15 -18.53 12.67
C GLU A 107 -2.51 -17.82 12.69
N HIS A 108 -2.62 -16.70 11.96
CA HIS A 108 -3.91 -16.01 11.80
C HIS A 108 -4.90 -16.86 11.01
N VAL A 109 -4.45 -17.51 9.93
CA VAL A 109 -5.29 -18.43 9.15
C VAL A 109 -5.75 -19.59 10.04
N PHE A 110 -4.82 -20.24 10.77
CA PHE A 110 -5.13 -21.32 11.70
C PHE A 110 -6.12 -20.87 12.79
N TYR A 111 -5.92 -19.71 13.38
CA TYR A 111 -6.84 -19.19 14.39
C TYR A 111 -8.27 -19.03 13.85
N LEU A 112 -8.43 -18.45 12.68
CA LEU A 112 -9.73 -18.23 12.07
C LEU A 112 -10.41 -19.55 11.67
N THR A 113 -9.65 -20.48 11.09
CA THR A 113 -10.18 -21.81 10.72
C THR A 113 -10.56 -22.64 11.95
N SER A 114 -9.82 -22.53 13.06
CA SER A 114 -10.19 -23.17 14.32
C SER A 114 -11.48 -22.61 14.94
N ARG A 115 -11.92 -21.43 14.49
CA ARG A 115 -13.21 -20.81 14.87
C ARG A 115 -14.33 -21.10 13.89
N GLY A 116 -14.10 -21.96 12.89
CA GLY A 116 -15.12 -22.47 11.97
C GLY A 116 -15.19 -21.75 10.63
N LEU A 117 -14.27 -20.83 10.31
CA LEU A 117 -14.18 -20.29 8.96
C LEU A 117 -13.54 -21.32 8.02
N SER A 118 -13.95 -21.31 6.75
CA SER A 118 -13.18 -21.99 5.72
C SER A 118 -11.82 -21.31 5.53
N GLU A 119 -10.83 -21.99 4.97
CA GLU A 119 -9.53 -21.39 4.71
C GLU A 119 -9.64 -20.19 3.76
N ASP A 120 -10.49 -20.29 2.76
CA ASP A 120 -10.76 -19.21 1.80
C ASP A 120 -11.40 -18.00 2.50
N ASP A 121 -12.39 -18.21 3.38
CA ASP A 121 -13.02 -17.12 4.12
C ASP A 121 -12.05 -16.46 5.11
N ALA A 122 -11.17 -17.25 5.74
CA ALA A 122 -10.11 -16.73 6.60
C ALA A 122 -9.13 -15.84 5.81
N LYS A 123 -8.70 -16.29 4.62
CA LYS A 123 -7.83 -15.52 3.72
C LYS A 123 -8.51 -14.23 3.23
N ARG A 124 -9.79 -14.30 2.86
CA ARG A 124 -10.59 -13.11 2.49
C ARG A 124 -10.66 -12.09 3.61
N LEU A 125 -10.97 -12.55 4.82
CA LEU A 125 -11.06 -11.67 5.99
C LEU A 125 -9.72 -10.99 6.29
N ILE A 126 -8.61 -11.73 6.23
CA ILE A 126 -7.26 -11.19 6.43
C ILE A 126 -6.93 -10.16 5.34
N THR A 127 -7.23 -10.48 4.06
CA THR A 127 -7.02 -9.55 2.94
C THR A 127 -7.81 -8.26 3.11
N PHE A 128 -9.08 -8.39 3.47
CA PHE A 128 -9.94 -7.23 3.73
C PHE A 128 -9.36 -6.35 4.83
N GLY A 129 -9.02 -6.93 5.98
CA GLY A 129 -8.42 -6.19 7.09
C GLY A 129 -7.09 -5.53 6.72
N TYR A 130 -6.30 -6.17 5.86
CA TYR A 130 -5.02 -5.64 5.40
C TYR A 130 -5.17 -4.42 4.48
N LEU A 131 -6.16 -4.42 3.59
CA LEU A 131 -6.45 -3.32 2.66
C LEU A 131 -7.37 -2.25 3.27
N TYR A 132 -8.04 -2.55 4.39
CA TYR A 132 -9.00 -1.69 5.05
C TYR A 132 -8.51 -0.26 5.32
N PRO A 133 -7.24 -0.02 5.75
CA PRO A 133 -6.74 1.34 5.96
C PRO A 133 -6.89 2.26 4.75
N ILE A 134 -6.81 1.71 3.53
CA ILE A 134 -7.02 2.49 2.30
C ILE A 134 -8.51 2.71 2.04
N MET A 135 -9.36 1.73 2.38
CA MET A 135 -10.80 1.85 2.21
C MET A 135 -11.41 2.96 3.07
N MET A 136 -10.79 3.28 4.21
CA MET A 136 -11.26 4.36 5.10
C MET A 136 -11.18 5.76 4.48
N TYR A 137 -10.43 5.94 3.40
CA TYR A 137 -10.39 7.22 2.67
C TYR A 137 -11.61 7.45 1.76
N PHE A 138 -12.42 6.42 1.51
CA PHE A 138 -13.67 6.54 0.76
C PHE A 138 -14.83 6.82 1.71
N ASN A 139 -15.57 7.90 1.45
CA ASN A 139 -16.75 8.28 2.25
C ASN A 139 -18.07 7.74 1.67
N ASP A 140 -18.02 7.14 0.49
CA ASP A 140 -19.18 6.58 -0.21
C ASP A 140 -19.32 5.09 0.06
N GLU A 141 -20.41 4.70 0.73
CA GLU A 141 -20.70 3.30 1.06
C GLU A 141 -20.89 2.42 -0.19
N LYS A 142 -21.37 2.98 -1.30
CA LYS A 142 -21.50 2.22 -2.54
C LYS A 142 -20.12 1.81 -3.08
N ILE A 143 -19.15 2.75 -3.05
CA ILE A 143 -17.77 2.48 -3.45
C ILE A 143 -17.13 1.44 -2.53
N LYS A 144 -17.35 1.53 -1.21
CA LYS A 144 -16.83 0.53 -0.26
C LYS A 144 -17.38 -0.86 -0.57
N ASN A 145 -18.69 -0.98 -0.78
CA ASN A 145 -19.31 -2.26 -1.11
C ASN A 145 -18.78 -2.84 -2.45
N GLU A 146 -18.56 -2.00 -3.46
CA GLU A 146 -17.95 -2.43 -4.72
C GLU A 146 -16.52 -2.94 -4.53
N ILE A 147 -15.73 -2.32 -3.65
CA ILE A 147 -14.38 -2.76 -3.30
C ILE A 147 -14.43 -4.10 -2.54
N GLU A 148 -15.34 -4.24 -1.57
CA GLU A 148 -15.55 -5.50 -0.84
C GLU A 148 -15.90 -6.64 -1.79
N ASP A 149 -16.84 -6.41 -2.69
CA ASP A 149 -17.22 -7.38 -3.72
C ASP A 149 -16.05 -7.77 -4.63
N CYS A 150 -15.20 -6.80 -4.97
CA CYS A 150 -13.98 -7.06 -5.75
C CYS A 150 -13.00 -7.95 -4.99
N ILE A 151 -12.80 -7.70 -3.68
CA ILE A 151 -11.93 -8.52 -2.83
C ILE A 151 -12.49 -9.94 -2.74
N VAL A 152 -13.79 -10.10 -2.44
CA VAL A 152 -14.43 -11.42 -2.32
C VAL A 152 -14.29 -12.25 -3.60
N LYS A 153 -14.37 -11.62 -4.77
CA LYS A 153 -14.25 -12.31 -6.07
C LYS A 153 -12.82 -12.66 -6.46
N ARG A 154 -11.83 -11.99 -5.85
CA ARG A 154 -10.42 -12.11 -6.25
C ARG A 154 -9.53 -12.84 -5.24
N VAL A 155 -9.97 -13.03 -4.03
CA VAL A 155 -9.30 -13.81 -2.97
C VAL A 155 -9.92 -15.19 -2.86
#